data_b7aaf8630de40c0efb6fbfdfe69ae7df
#
_entry.id   b7aaf8630de40c0efb6fbfdfe69ae7df
#
_cell.length_a   1.000
_cell.length_b   1.000
_cell.length_c   1.000
_cell.angle_alpha   90.00
_cell.angle_beta   90.00
_cell.angle_gamma   90.00
#
_symmetry.space_group_name_H-M   'P 1'
#
loop_
_entity.id
_entity.type
_entity.pdbx_description
1 polymer ?
#
loop_
_entity_poly.entity_id
_entity_poly.type
_entity_poly.pdbx_seq_one_letter_code
_entity_poly.pdbx_strand_id
1 'polypeptide(L)'
;KRSILCAGAIERSIAFGNNDRPGVMLASAVRSYANRFAVATGDKVSVYTNNDDGWNTARDLVLNNIKVVAVIDSRSISPVLRVPGAEIFMGTDVEDTSGRRALKSIKLTNGKSIVTDCLAVSGGWNPNLHLTCHHRGIPKWSEKIASFIPDESNPPGMSVAGRAKGTMVLADAIIEGHNEGLAVASDLGYKVEELDPAETQTVSYSVTANWGVPSGKNRAWVDLQNDV
;
A
#
# COMPACT_ATOMS: atom_id res chain seq x y z
N LYS A 1 17.69 12.26 26.18
CA LYS A 1 17.75 11.54 24.90
C LYS A 1 16.38 11.54 24.26
N ARG A 2 16.35 11.65 22.94
CA ARG A 2 15.13 11.62 22.11
C ARG A 2 15.32 10.63 20.97
N SER A 3 14.21 10.10 20.45
CA SER A 3 14.17 9.27 19.24
C SER A 3 12.97 9.63 18.39
N ILE A 4 13.14 9.61 17.07
CA ILE A 4 12.05 9.77 16.11
C ILE A 4 11.91 8.45 15.34
N LEU A 5 10.74 7.84 15.38
CA LEU A 5 10.44 6.62 14.66
C LEU A 5 9.85 6.96 13.29
N CYS A 6 10.60 6.66 12.24
CA CYS A 6 10.20 6.82 10.84
C CYS A 6 10.23 5.47 10.11
N ALA A 7 9.68 4.41 10.73
CA ALA A 7 9.79 3.03 10.25
C ALA A 7 8.88 2.70 9.04
N GLY A 8 8.06 3.65 8.60
CA GLY A 8 7.18 3.48 7.45
C GLY A 8 6.01 2.54 7.72
N ALA A 9 5.52 1.90 6.66
CA ALA A 9 4.40 0.96 6.68
C ALA A 9 4.68 -0.21 5.74
N ILE A 10 4.03 -1.35 5.97
CA ILE A 10 4.08 -2.54 5.12
C ILE A 10 2.78 -2.61 4.32
N GLU A 11 2.88 -2.88 3.01
CA GLU A 11 1.71 -3.06 2.15
C GLU A 11 1.02 -4.38 2.47
N ARG A 12 -0.31 -4.35 2.53
CA ARG A 12 -1.16 -5.54 2.71
C ARG A 12 -1.54 -6.17 1.38
N SER A 13 -1.68 -7.48 1.38
CA SER A 13 -2.40 -8.19 0.34
C SER A 13 -3.92 -8.13 0.57
N ILE A 14 -4.69 -8.57 -0.41
CA ILE A 14 -6.12 -8.91 -0.29
C ILE A 14 -6.20 -10.43 -0.52
N ALA A 15 -6.89 -11.16 0.35
CA ALA A 15 -7.02 -12.60 0.24
C ALA A 15 -8.11 -12.97 -0.79
N PHE A 16 -7.81 -13.87 -1.72
CA PHE A 16 -8.71 -14.39 -2.74
C PHE A 16 -8.29 -15.80 -3.15
N GLY A 17 -9.06 -16.47 -3.98
CA GLY A 17 -8.79 -17.86 -4.38
C GLY A 17 -7.44 -18.05 -5.05
N ASN A 18 -6.63 -19.00 -4.53
CA ASN A 18 -5.30 -19.34 -5.05
C ASN A 18 -4.35 -18.12 -5.14
N ASN A 19 -4.39 -17.22 -4.18
CA ASN A 19 -3.56 -16.00 -4.14
C ASN A 19 -2.07 -16.25 -3.88
N ASP A 20 -1.68 -17.49 -3.58
CA ASP A 20 -0.29 -17.96 -3.43
C ASP A 20 0.38 -18.32 -4.76
N ARG A 21 -0.34 -18.19 -5.88
CA ARG A 21 0.19 -18.57 -7.20
C ARG A 21 1.36 -17.69 -7.63
N PRO A 22 2.48 -18.29 -8.13
CA PRO A 22 3.58 -17.51 -8.70
C PRO A 22 3.11 -16.56 -9.80
N GLY A 23 3.43 -15.28 -9.67
CA GLY A 23 2.91 -14.16 -10.48
C GLY A 23 1.92 -13.28 -9.73
N VAL A 24 1.44 -13.69 -8.54
CA VAL A 24 0.74 -12.80 -7.61
C VAL A 24 1.79 -12.17 -6.70
N MET A 25 1.82 -10.82 -6.64
CA MET A 25 2.83 -10.06 -5.90
C MET A 25 2.19 -8.82 -5.29
N LEU A 26 2.77 -8.28 -4.22
CA LEU A 26 2.40 -6.95 -3.73
C LEU A 26 2.72 -5.88 -4.80
N ALA A 27 1.85 -4.88 -4.93
CA ALA A 27 2.00 -3.82 -5.91
C ALA A 27 3.28 -3.00 -5.67
N SER A 28 3.65 -2.76 -4.41
CA SER A 28 4.92 -2.10 -4.05
C SER A 28 6.15 -2.90 -4.50
N ALA A 29 6.09 -4.22 -4.46
CA ALA A 29 7.17 -5.07 -4.95
C ALA A 29 7.30 -4.97 -6.47
N VAL A 30 6.19 -5.09 -7.22
CA VAL A 30 6.14 -4.92 -8.68
C VAL A 30 6.70 -3.55 -9.10
N ARG A 31 6.26 -2.50 -8.41
CA ARG A 31 6.73 -1.12 -8.61
C ARG A 31 8.23 -0.97 -8.31
N SER A 32 8.72 -1.62 -7.25
CA SER A 32 10.14 -1.61 -6.90
C SER A 32 11.00 -2.31 -7.95
N TYR A 33 10.56 -3.44 -8.49
CA TYR A 33 11.25 -4.11 -9.59
C TYR A 33 11.34 -3.21 -10.82
N ALA A 34 10.26 -2.54 -11.20
CA ALA A 34 10.25 -1.63 -12.33
C ALA A 34 11.18 -0.42 -12.10
N ASN A 35 11.00 0.30 -10.98
CA ASN A 35 11.65 1.60 -10.76
C ASN A 35 13.10 1.51 -10.30
N ARG A 36 13.46 0.48 -9.51
CA ARG A 36 14.82 0.35 -8.96
C ARG A 36 15.72 -0.57 -9.76
N PHE A 37 15.13 -1.57 -10.42
CA PHE A 37 15.91 -2.62 -11.08
C PHE A 37 15.65 -2.69 -12.58
N ALA A 38 14.75 -1.86 -13.13
CA ALA A 38 14.33 -1.86 -14.54
C ALA A 38 13.88 -3.25 -15.01
N VAL A 39 13.20 -4.01 -14.14
CA VAL A 39 12.72 -5.36 -14.41
C VAL A 39 11.20 -5.36 -14.47
N ALA A 40 10.65 -5.84 -15.57
CA ALA A 40 9.22 -6.16 -15.68
C ALA A 40 8.94 -7.52 -15.02
N THR A 41 7.95 -7.56 -14.12
CA THR A 41 7.55 -8.77 -13.39
C THR A 41 6.62 -9.68 -14.20
N GLY A 42 6.19 -9.24 -15.38
CA GLY A 42 5.37 -9.96 -16.33
C GLY A 42 5.19 -9.18 -17.63
N ASP A 43 4.74 -9.88 -18.67
CA ASP A 43 4.44 -9.29 -20.00
C ASP A 43 3.05 -8.61 -20.03
N LYS A 44 2.13 -9.05 -19.15
CA LYS A 44 0.76 -8.58 -19.03
C LYS A 44 0.41 -8.43 -17.55
N VAL A 45 0.59 -7.23 -17.02
CA VAL A 45 0.34 -6.95 -15.62
C VAL A 45 -1.10 -6.51 -15.41
N SER A 46 -1.78 -7.07 -14.42
CA SER A 46 -3.03 -6.54 -13.86
C SER A 46 -2.77 -5.97 -12.47
N VAL A 47 -3.49 -4.92 -12.10
CA VAL A 47 -3.42 -4.33 -10.76
C VAL A 47 -4.76 -4.55 -10.06
N TYR A 48 -4.73 -5.09 -8.85
CA TYR A 48 -5.90 -5.24 -7.99
C TYR A 48 -5.71 -4.42 -6.72
N THR A 49 -6.69 -3.56 -6.42
CA THR A 49 -6.54 -2.59 -5.34
C THR A 49 -7.87 -2.22 -4.67
N ASN A 50 -7.76 -1.70 -3.44
CA ASN A 50 -8.80 -1.02 -2.68
C ASN A 50 -8.40 0.41 -2.28
N ASN A 51 -7.31 0.94 -2.87
CA ASN A 51 -6.71 2.21 -2.48
C ASN A 51 -6.03 2.93 -3.67
N ASP A 52 -5.60 4.17 -3.44
CA ASP A 52 -5.04 5.00 -4.52
C ASP A 52 -3.59 4.62 -4.89
N ASP A 53 -2.82 3.96 -4.01
CA ASP A 53 -1.44 3.54 -4.33
C ASP A 53 -1.40 2.44 -5.40
N GLY A 54 -2.44 1.59 -5.50
CA GLY A 54 -2.57 0.65 -6.61
C GLY A 54 -2.69 1.36 -7.97
N TRP A 55 -3.44 2.46 -8.05
CA TRP A 55 -3.51 3.28 -9.24
C TRP A 55 -2.19 3.96 -9.58
N ASN A 56 -1.48 4.46 -8.56
CA ASN A 56 -0.14 5.01 -8.74
C ASN A 56 0.82 3.95 -9.28
N THR A 57 0.73 2.72 -8.79
CA THR A 57 1.50 1.59 -9.33
C THR A 57 1.18 1.34 -10.80
N ALA A 58 -0.10 1.27 -11.18
CA ALA A 58 -0.48 1.06 -12.58
C ALA A 58 0.07 2.15 -13.51
N ARG A 59 0.05 3.41 -13.06
CA ARG A 59 0.60 4.55 -13.84
C ARG A 59 2.12 4.48 -13.98
N ASP A 60 2.83 4.15 -12.89
CA ASP A 60 4.27 4.01 -12.91
C ASP A 60 4.71 2.88 -13.85
N LEU A 61 3.98 1.76 -13.87
CA LEU A 61 4.26 0.65 -14.79
C LEU A 61 4.13 1.10 -16.25
N VAL A 62 3.07 1.83 -16.60
CA VAL A 62 2.87 2.37 -17.95
C VAL A 62 4.00 3.35 -18.33
N LEU A 63 4.41 4.23 -17.39
CA LEU A 63 5.53 5.14 -17.60
C LEU A 63 6.86 4.41 -17.85
N ASN A 64 7.02 3.22 -17.28
CA ASN A 64 8.16 2.32 -17.53
C ASN A 64 7.96 1.40 -18.75
N ASN A 65 6.98 1.67 -19.63
CA ASN A 65 6.65 0.87 -20.81
C ASN A 65 6.23 -0.58 -20.48
N ILE A 66 5.78 -0.86 -19.28
CA ILE A 66 5.24 -2.16 -18.87
C ILE A 66 3.74 -2.19 -19.18
N LYS A 67 3.29 -3.23 -19.86
CA LYS A 67 1.91 -3.37 -20.31
C LYS A 67 0.99 -3.69 -19.13
N VAL A 68 0.17 -2.72 -18.74
CA VAL A 68 -0.94 -2.93 -17.81
C VAL A 68 -2.20 -3.28 -18.62
N VAL A 69 -2.76 -4.47 -18.39
CA VAL A 69 -3.94 -4.97 -19.12
C VAL A 69 -5.24 -4.67 -18.41
N ALA A 70 -5.22 -4.58 -17.07
CA ALA A 70 -6.40 -4.25 -16.29
C ALA A 70 -6.05 -3.57 -14.97
N VAL A 71 -6.96 -2.72 -14.48
CA VAL A 71 -7.01 -2.24 -13.10
C VAL A 71 -8.35 -2.64 -12.52
N ILE A 72 -8.32 -3.39 -11.44
CA ILE A 72 -9.47 -3.88 -10.70
C ILE A 72 -9.49 -3.15 -9.36
N ASP A 73 -10.51 -2.36 -9.11
CA ASP A 73 -10.67 -1.62 -7.85
C ASP A 73 -11.95 -2.09 -7.16
N SER A 74 -11.81 -2.58 -5.95
CA SER A 74 -12.94 -3.04 -5.14
C SER A 74 -13.90 -1.90 -4.75
N ARG A 75 -13.43 -0.65 -4.81
CA ARG A 75 -14.25 0.54 -4.54
C ARG A 75 -15.16 0.86 -5.73
N SER A 76 -16.39 1.27 -5.43
CA SER A 76 -17.32 1.70 -6.46
C SER A 76 -17.01 3.10 -7.01
N ILE A 77 -16.30 3.92 -6.24
CA ILE A 77 -15.88 5.27 -6.59
C ILE A 77 -14.39 5.38 -6.33
N SER A 78 -13.62 5.72 -7.34
CA SER A 78 -12.19 6.02 -7.26
C SER A 78 -11.91 7.39 -7.89
N PRO A 79 -10.79 8.04 -7.54
CA PRO A 79 -10.37 9.21 -8.29
C PRO A 79 -10.29 8.85 -9.77
N VAL A 80 -10.77 9.77 -10.63
CA VAL A 80 -10.83 9.56 -12.10
C VAL A 80 -9.42 9.47 -12.65
N LEU A 81 -8.81 8.31 -12.54
CA LEU A 81 -7.48 8.03 -13.08
C LEU A 81 -7.64 7.13 -14.32
N ARG A 82 -7.09 7.59 -15.44
CA ARG A 82 -6.97 6.76 -16.64
C ARG A 82 -5.61 6.09 -16.66
N VAL A 83 -5.61 4.81 -16.95
CA VAL A 83 -4.40 4.04 -17.23
C VAL A 83 -4.44 3.65 -18.71
N PRO A 84 -3.59 4.25 -19.55
CA PRO A 84 -3.63 3.99 -20.98
C PRO A 84 -3.48 2.49 -21.32
N GLY A 85 -4.37 1.97 -22.13
CA GLY A 85 -4.34 0.59 -22.60
C GLY A 85 -4.88 -0.46 -21.60
N ALA A 86 -5.28 -0.07 -20.39
CA ALA A 86 -5.86 -0.96 -19.41
C ALA A 86 -7.39 -0.91 -19.42
N GLU A 87 -8.03 -2.08 -19.23
CA GLU A 87 -9.45 -2.15 -18.88
C GLU A 87 -9.63 -1.81 -17.39
N ILE A 88 -10.67 -1.04 -17.07
CA ILE A 88 -10.94 -0.61 -15.69
C ILE A 88 -12.20 -1.30 -15.17
N PHE A 89 -12.10 -1.93 -14.01
CA PHE A 89 -13.18 -2.61 -13.30
C PHE A 89 -13.34 -1.98 -11.91
N MET A 90 -14.41 -1.20 -11.72
CA MET A 90 -14.77 -0.59 -10.45
C MET A 90 -15.81 -1.42 -9.72
N GLY A 91 -15.79 -1.40 -8.38
CA GLY A 91 -16.72 -2.16 -7.55
C GLY A 91 -16.65 -3.67 -7.81
N THR A 92 -15.46 -4.18 -8.15
CA THR A 92 -15.25 -5.56 -8.59
C THR A 92 -13.99 -6.09 -7.93
N ASP A 93 -14.02 -7.35 -7.54
CA ASP A 93 -12.91 -8.03 -6.89
C ASP A 93 -12.34 -9.14 -7.76
N VAL A 94 -11.11 -9.55 -7.46
CA VAL A 94 -10.52 -10.79 -7.98
C VAL A 94 -11.05 -11.95 -7.12
N GLU A 95 -11.82 -12.86 -7.73
CA GLU A 95 -12.37 -14.02 -7.05
C GLU A 95 -11.33 -15.14 -6.96
N ASP A 96 -10.58 -15.37 -8.05
CA ASP A 96 -9.70 -16.53 -8.18
C ASP A 96 -8.60 -16.30 -9.22
N THR A 97 -7.56 -17.14 -9.15
CA THR A 97 -6.49 -17.19 -10.14
C THR A 97 -6.43 -18.52 -10.85
N SER A 98 -5.94 -18.55 -12.09
CA SER A 98 -5.77 -19.78 -12.89
C SER A 98 -4.37 -19.86 -13.49
N GLY A 99 -3.86 -21.10 -13.59
CA GLY A 99 -2.55 -21.45 -14.14
C GLY A 99 -2.00 -22.69 -13.46
N ARG A 100 -1.06 -23.39 -14.08
CA ARG A 100 -0.48 -24.61 -13.52
C ARG A 100 0.78 -24.36 -12.68
N ARG A 101 1.77 -23.65 -13.22
CA ARG A 101 3.05 -23.34 -12.57
C ARG A 101 3.20 -21.87 -12.23
N ALA A 102 2.48 -21.03 -12.94
CA ALA A 102 2.45 -19.58 -12.78
C ALA A 102 1.08 -19.07 -13.20
N LEU A 103 0.79 -17.82 -12.84
CA LEU A 103 -0.43 -17.12 -13.21
C LEU A 103 -0.58 -17.08 -14.75
N LYS A 104 -1.80 -17.35 -15.23
CA LYS A 104 -2.19 -17.25 -16.65
C LYS A 104 -3.43 -16.39 -16.83
N SER A 105 -4.31 -16.37 -15.85
CA SER A 105 -5.50 -15.52 -15.85
C SER A 105 -6.05 -15.33 -14.43
N ILE A 106 -6.84 -14.30 -14.28
CA ILE A 106 -7.64 -14.03 -13.08
C ILE A 106 -9.12 -14.10 -13.44
N LYS A 107 -9.94 -14.51 -12.48
CA LYS A 107 -11.40 -14.47 -12.56
C LYS A 107 -11.91 -13.40 -11.63
N LEU A 108 -12.80 -12.54 -12.11
CA LEU A 108 -13.43 -11.49 -11.36
C LEU A 108 -14.79 -11.93 -10.79
N THR A 109 -15.24 -11.28 -9.73
CA THR A 109 -16.54 -11.55 -9.09
C THR A 109 -17.74 -11.29 -10.01
N ASN A 110 -17.57 -10.46 -11.05
CA ASN A 110 -18.57 -10.25 -12.09
C ASN A 110 -18.58 -11.34 -13.17
N GLY A 111 -17.79 -12.40 -13.01
CA GLY A 111 -17.71 -13.54 -13.93
C GLY A 111 -16.73 -13.37 -15.09
N LYS A 112 -16.13 -12.16 -15.28
CA LYS A 112 -15.15 -11.94 -16.35
C LYS A 112 -13.81 -12.58 -16.00
N SER A 113 -13.12 -13.07 -17.04
CA SER A 113 -11.73 -13.58 -16.92
C SER A 113 -10.78 -12.69 -17.71
N ILE A 114 -9.60 -12.42 -17.13
CA ILE A 114 -8.57 -11.57 -17.73
C ILE A 114 -7.29 -12.40 -17.86
N VAL A 115 -6.70 -12.41 -19.05
CA VAL A 115 -5.40 -13.06 -19.29
C VAL A 115 -4.31 -12.12 -18.79
N THR A 116 -3.58 -12.58 -17.79
CA THR A 116 -2.49 -11.84 -17.12
C THR A 116 -1.48 -12.81 -16.55
N ASP A 117 -0.22 -12.48 -16.53
CA ASP A 117 0.87 -13.30 -15.99
C ASP A 117 1.52 -12.71 -14.73
N CYS A 118 1.13 -11.45 -14.38
CA CYS A 118 1.45 -10.82 -13.10
C CYS A 118 0.21 -10.09 -12.57
N LEU A 119 -0.12 -10.34 -11.30
CA LEU A 119 -1.16 -9.61 -10.56
C LEU A 119 -0.51 -8.85 -9.41
N ALA A 120 -0.46 -7.52 -9.55
CA ALA A 120 0.01 -6.62 -8.52
C ALA A 120 -1.15 -6.28 -7.56
N VAL A 121 -1.04 -6.71 -6.30
CA VAL A 121 -2.10 -6.55 -5.29
C VAL A 121 -1.74 -5.44 -4.31
N SER A 122 -2.65 -4.50 -4.07
CA SER A 122 -2.51 -3.42 -3.11
C SER A 122 -3.75 -3.36 -2.22
N GLY A 123 -3.66 -3.89 -1.00
CA GLY A 123 -4.74 -3.96 -0.01
C GLY A 123 -4.70 -2.84 1.04
N GLY A 124 -3.86 -1.83 0.85
CA GLY A 124 -3.59 -0.76 1.80
C GLY A 124 -2.27 -0.96 2.55
N TRP A 125 -2.06 -0.19 3.60
CA TRP A 125 -0.80 -0.14 4.32
C TRP A 125 -1.00 -0.28 5.83
N ASN A 126 -0.15 -1.08 6.47
CA ASN A 126 -0.07 -1.23 7.91
C ASN A 126 1.15 -0.46 8.44
N PRO A 127 0.96 0.61 9.24
CA PRO A 127 2.03 1.28 9.94
C PRO A 127 2.88 0.32 10.79
N ASN A 128 4.20 0.52 10.81
CA ASN A 128 5.12 -0.27 11.61
C ASN A 128 5.07 0.16 13.07
N LEU A 129 4.21 -0.47 13.86
CA LEU A 129 3.87 -0.09 15.25
C LEU A 129 4.73 -0.76 16.32
N HIS A 130 5.57 -1.74 15.98
CA HIS A 130 6.23 -2.63 16.94
C HIS A 130 6.95 -1.87 18.07
N LEU A 131 7.68 -0.81 17.74
CA LEU A 131 8.41 -0.03 18.77
C LEU A 131 7.50 0.88 19.59
N THR A 132 6.34 1.29 19.09
CA THR A 132 5.39 2.11 19.84
C THR A 132 4.60 1.29 20.87
N CYS A 133 4.50 -0.03 20.69
CA CYS A 133 3.83 -0.94 21.62
C CYS A 133 4.69 -1.27 22.85
N HIS A 134 5.97 -0.89 22.88
CA HIS A 134 6.78 -0.96 24.07
C HIS A 134 6.19 -0.06 25.17
N HIS A 135 6.44 -0.36 26.43
CA HIS A 135 5.82 0.34 27.57
C HIS A 135 4.28 0.33 27.58
N ARG A 136 3.68 -0.73 27.04
CA ARG A 136 2.23 -0.95 27.02
C ARG A 136 1.45 0.05 26.13
N GLY A 137 2.10 0.60 25.10
CA GLY A 137 1.38 1.35 24.06
C GLY A 137 0.31 0.48 23.39
N ILE A 138 -0.89 0.99 23.24
CA ILE A 138 -2.02 0.30 22.62
C ILE A 138 -2.36 1.03 21.32
N PRO A 139 -2.20 0.38 20.16
CA PRO A 139 -2.56 1.01 18.88
C PRO A 139 -4.05 1.35 18.80
N LYS A 140 -4.37 2.45 18.13
CA LYS A 140 -5.74 2.88 17.85
C LYS A 140 -6.12 2.54 16.41
N TRP A 141 -7.35 2.09 16.22
CA TRP A 141 -7.89 1.92 14.87
C TRP A 141 -8.19 3.27 14.21
N SER A 142 -7.76 3.42 12.95
CA SER A 142 -8.04 4.58 12.10
C SER A 142 -8.89 4.17 10.90
N GLU A 143 -10.15 4.59 10.89
CA GLU A 143 -11.05 4.38 9.74
C GLU A 143 -10.52 5.04 8.47
N LYS A 144 -9.85 6.20 8.61
CA LYS A 144 -9.30 6.97 7.48
C LYS A 144 -8.33 6.17 6.62
N ILE A 145 -7.52 5.31 7.24
CA ILE A 145 -6.51 4.51 6.54
C ILE A 145 -6.79 3.01 6.65
N ALA A 146 -7.92 2.63 7.26
CA ALA A 146 -8.33 1.25 7.50
C ALA A 146 -7.19 0.41 8.11
N SER A 147 -6.52 0.95 9.16
CA SER A 147 -5.39 0.32 9.82
C SER A 147 -5.19 0.86 11.23
N PHE A 148 -4.39 0.15 12.02
CA PHE A 148 -3.95 0.63 13.32
C PHE A 148 -2.86 1.69 13.20
N ILE A 149 -2.91 2.70 14.07
CA ILE A 149 -1.91 3.77 14.21
C ILE A 149 -1.41 3.81 15.65
N PRO A 150 -0.24 4.41 15.91
CA PRO A 150 0.24 4.61 17.27
C PRO A 150 -0.75 5.42 18.10
N ASP A 151 -0.87 5.08 19.37
CA ASP A 151 -1.56 5.93 20.35
C ASP A 151 -0.62 7.05 20.83
N GLU A 152 -1.17 8.01 21.58
CA GLU A 152 -0.42 9.10 22.22
C GLU A 152 0.54 8.62 23.33
N SER A 153 0.36 7.38 23.81
CA SER A 153 1.18 6.71 24.84
C SER A 153 2.47 6.10 24.30
N ASN A 154 3.19 6.82 23.45
CA ASN A 154 4.50 6.36 22.97
C ASN A 154 5.51 6.17 24.13
N PRO A 155 6.53 5.32 23.98
CA PRO A 155 7.63 5.23 24.92
C PRO A 155 8.22 6.61 25.24
N PRO A 156 8.59 6.90 26.52
CA PRO A 156 9.11 8.21 26.92
C PRO A 156 10.29 8.68 26.06
N GLY A 157 10.18 9.88 25.49
CA GLY A 157 11.19 10.45 24.61
C GLY A 157 11.19 9.94 23.18
N MET A 158 10.15 9.19 22.78
CA MET A 158 9.93 8.77 21.40
C MET A 158 8.80 9.58 20.78
N SER A 159 9.03 10.09 19.57
CA SER A 159 7.99 10.59 18.67
C SER A 159 7.93 9.73 17.40
N VAL A 160 6.84 9.83 16.65
CA VAL A 160 6.59 9.02 15.45
C VAL A 160 6.22 9.97 14.31
N ALA A 161 6.75 9.72 13.10
CA ALA A 161 6.46 10.53 11.92
C ALA A 161 6.26 9.67 10.66
N GLY A 162 5.57 10.24 9.69
CA GLY A 162 5.32 9.66 8.39
C GLY A 162 4.37 8.46 8.42
N ARG A 163 4.56 7.51 7.51
CA ARG A 163 3.66 6.35 7.41
C ARG A 163 3.59 5.50 8.68
N ALA A 164 4.62 5.51 9.52
CA ALA A 164 4.59 4.85 10.84
C ALA A 164 3.56 5.49 11.79
N LYS A 165 3.23 6.77 11.61
CA LYS A 165 2.18 7.49 12.35
C LYS A 165 0.80 7.39 11.68
N GLY A 166 0.75 6.91 10.44
CA GLY A 166 -0.47 6.84 9.62
C GLY A 166 -0.60 7.98 8.61
N THR A 167 0.45 8.79 8.43
CA THR A 167 0.50 9.88 7.43
C THR A 167 0.84 9.29 6.06
N MET A 168 -0.17 9.04 5.22
CA MET A 168 -0.01 8.30 3.96
C MET A 168 0.44 9.18 2.80
N VAL A 169 0.13 10.48 2.82
CA VAL A 169 0.50 11.46 1.79
C VAL A 169 1.96 11.86 1.96
N LEU A 170 2.76 11.78 0.88
CA LEU A 170 4.21 12.05 0.94
C LEU A 170 4.52 13.49 1.37
N ALA A 171 3.79 14.47 0.84
CA ALA A 171 3.98 15.88 1.20
C ALA A 171 3.80 16.09 2.71
N ASP A 172 2.71 15.55 3.27
CA ASP A 172 2.40 15.66 4.70
C ASP A 172 3.45 14.92 5.54
N ALA A 173 3.92 13.76 5.09
CA ALA A 173 4.96 12.99 5.79
C ALA A 173 6.31 13.72 5.85
N ILE A 174 6.67 14.47 4.80
CA ILE A 174 7.88 15.31 4.75
C ILE A 174 7.75 16.46 5.74
N ILE A 175 6.63 17.18 5.71
CA ILE A 175 6.35 18.29 6.65
C ILE A 175 6.37 17.79 8.10
N GLU A 176 5.72 16.65 8.34
CA GLU A 176 5.67 16.05 9.67
C GLU A 176 7.08 15.66 10.18
N GLY A 177 7.88 14.98 9.35
CA GLY A 177 9.24 14.60 9.71
C GLY A 177 10.15 15.82 9.96
N HIS A 178 10.00 16.88 9.17
CA HIS A 178 10.68 18.16 9.36
C HIS A 178 10.33 18.77 10.72
N ASN A 179 9.04 18.92 11.02
CA ASN A 179 8.56 19.51 12.26
C ASN A 179 9.00 18.71 13.51
N GLU A 180 8.94 17.37 13.44
CA GLU A 180 9.42 16.51 14.51
C GLU A 180 10.93 16.66 14.72
N GLY A 181 11.71 16.81 13.64
CA GLY A 181 13.14 17.07 13.72
C GLY A 181 13.47 18.37 14.44
N LEU A 182 12.79 19.47 14.09
CA LEU A 182 12.94 20.77 14.74
C LEU A 182 12.54 20.71 16.23
N ALA A 183 11.40 20.09 16.53
CA ALA A 183 10.91 19.94 17.92
C ALA A 183 11.91 19.17 18.79
N VAL A 184 12.43 18.06 18.30
CA VAL A 184 13.41 17.24 19.02
C VAL A 184 14.74 17.98 19.21
N ALA A 185 15.22 18.71 18.20
CA ALA A 185 16.44 19.52 18.32
C ALA A 185 16.28 20.62 19.37
N SER A 186 15.14 21.33 19.36
CA SER A 186 14.81 22.35 20.36
C SER A 186 14.73 21.75 21.77
N ASP A 187 14.09 20.61 21.95
CA ASP A 187 14.00 19.88 23.23
C ASP A 187 15.37 19.48 23.80
N LEU A 188 16.34 19.28 22.93
CA LEU A 188 17.72 18.94 23.30
C LEU A 188 18.60 20.19 23.55
N GLY A 189 18.01 21.40 23.43
CA GLY A 189 18.67 22.68 23.68
C GLY A 189 19.51 23.22 22.51
N TYR A 190 19.32 22.68 21.30
CA TYR A 190 19.93 23.22 20.09
C TYR A 190 19.16 24.45 19.60
N LYS A 191 19.90 25.43 19.07
CA LYS A 191 19.29 26.49 18.25
C LYS A 191 18.78 25.86 16.95
N VAL A 192 17.50 26.06 16.67
CA VAL A 192 16.90 25.64 15.42
C VAL A 192 16.62 26.86 14.56
N GLU A 193 16.94 26.77 13.28
CA GLU A 193 16.51 27.73 12.27
C GLU A 193 15.27 27.18 11.59
N GLU A 194 14.24 28.00 11.42
CA GLU A 194 13.08 27.62 10.61
C GLU A 194 13.51 27.60 9.15
N LEU A 195 13.64 26.38 8.61
CA LEU A 195 13.82 26.14 7.18
C LEU A 195 12.50 25.63 6.62
N ASP A 196 12.21 25.98 5.40
CA ASP A 196 11.04 25.42 4.71
C ASP A 196 11.26 23.93 4.45
N PRO A 197 10.23 23.08 4.69
CA PRO A 197 10.32 21.66 4.33
C PRO A 197 10.43 21.50 2.81
N ALA A 198 11.04 20.41 2.36
CA ALA A 198 11.16 20.11 0.94
C ALA A 198 9.78 20.01 0.28
N GLU A 199 9.60 20.75 -0.82
CA GLU A 199 8.36 20.72 -1.59
C GLU A 199 8.23 19.43 -2.38
N THR A 200 7.02 18.89 -2.46
CA THR A 200 6.66 17.77 -3.30
C THR A 200 5.20 17.85 -3.74
N GLN A 201 4.86 17.11 -4.78
CA GLN A 201 3.48 17.07 -5.24
C GLN A 201 2.58 16.40 -4.20
N THR A 202 1.48 17.05 -3.89
CA THR A 202 0.43 16.47 -3.04
C THR A 202 -0.41 15.51 -3.87
N VAL A 203 -0.37 14.24 -3.52
CA VAL A 203 -1.21 13.19 -4.11
C VAL A 203 -2.15 12.70 -3.02
N SER A 204 -3.45 12.75 -3.28
CA SER A 204 -4.45 12.23 -2.33
C SER A 204 -4.24 10.73 -2.08
N TYR A 205 -4.60 10.27 -0.89
CA TYR A 205 -4.65 8.86 -0.54
C TYR A 205 -6.02 8.55 0.07
N SER A 206 -6.70 7.58 -0.51
CA SER A 206 -7.91 7.02 0.05
C SER A 206 -7.89 5.50 -0.04
N VAL A 207 -8.51 4.84 0.92
CA VAL A 207 -8.60 3.39 1.02
C VAL A 207 -9.99 3.00 1.53
N THR A 208 -10.52 1.89 1.02
CA THR A 208 -11.71 1.25 1.59
C THR A 208 -11.32 -0.11 2.13
N ALA A 209 -11.73 -0.43 3.34
CA ALA A 209 -11.42 -1.71 3.97
C ALA A 209 -11.88 -2.88 3.09
N ASN A 210 -10.93 -3.73 2.70
CA ASN A 210 -11.17 -4.99 1.99
C ASN A 210 -10.03 -5.95 2.30
N TRP A 211 -10.29 -6.95 3.15
CA TRP A 211 -9.27 -7.92 3.60
C TRP A 211 -9.31 -9.19 2.78
N GLY A 212 -10.44 -9.52 2.20
CA GLY A 212 -10.57 -10.75 1.46
C GLY A 212 -11.89 -10.90 0.72
N VAL A 213 -11.88 -11.72 -0.29
CA VAL A 213 -12.99 -12.02 -1.17
C VAL A 213 -13.40 -13.48 -0.96
N PRO A 214 -14.70 -13.80 -0.81
CA PRO A 214 -15.15 -15.18 -0.76
C PRO A 214 -14.69 -15.96 -2.01
N SER A 215 -13.83 -16.95 -1.81
CA SER A 215 -13.17 -17.68 -2.90
C SER A 215 -13.89 -18.97 -3.35
N GLY A 216 -15.15 -19.12 -2.96
CA GLY A 216 -15.94 -20.29 -3.33
C GLY A 216 -15.32 -21.60 -2.83
N LYS A 217 -14.87 -22.49 -3.74
CA LYS A 217 -14.27 -23.79 -3.39
C LYS A 217 -12.75 -23.75 -3.24
N ASN A 218 -12.09 -22.66 -3.67
CA ASN A 218 -10.64 -22.56 -3.69
C ASN A 218 -10.11 -21.97 -2.38
N ARG A 219 -8.87 -22.29 -2.02
CA ARG A 219 -8.24 -21.78 -0.81
C ARG A 219 -7.78 -20.36 -1.03
N ALA A 220 -8.01 -19.50 -0.05
CA ALA A 220 -7.37 -18.19 0.09
C ALA A 220 -6.32 -18.30 1.20
N TRP A 221 -5.17 -17.73 1.00
CA TRP A 221 -4.07 -17.73 1.94
C TRP A 221 -3.93 -16.36 2.58
N VAL A 222 -3.70 -16.34 3.88
CA VAL A 222 -3.50 -15.14 4.70
C VAL A 222 -2.17 -15.28 5.41
N ASP A 223 -1.32 -14.27 5.32
CA ASP A 223 -0.10 -14.19 6.11
C ASP A 223 -0.43 -13.63 7.49
N LEU A 224 -0.42 -14.51 8.51
CA LEU A 224 -0.73 -14.13 9.89
C LEU A 224 0.25 -13.15 10.52
N GLN A 225 1.40 -12.90 9.90
CA GLN A 225 2.37 -11.91 10.37
C GLN A 225 2.13 -10.52 9.81
N ASN A 226 1.60 -10.42 8.58
CA ASN A 226 1.52 -9.15 7.85
C ASN A 226 0.08 -8.77 7.45
N ASP A 227 -0.84 -9.74 7.36
CA ASP A 227 -2.20 -9.52 6.85
C ASP A 227 -3.26 -9.45 7.98
N VAL A 228 -2.88 -9.63 9.24
CA VAL A 228 -3.78 -9.70 10.40
C VAL A 228 -3.42 -8.67 11.46
#